data_0e909bbf95c5b6d14513de330fe566d7
#
_entry.id   0e909bbf95c5b6d14513de330fe566d7
#
_cell.length_a   1.000
_cell.length_b   1.000
_cell.length_c   1.000
_cell.angle_alpha   90.00
_cell.angle_beta   90.00
_cell.angle_gamma   90.00
#
_symmetry.space_group_name_H-M   'P 1'
#
loop_
_entity.id
_entity.type
_entity.pdbx_description
1 polymer ?
#
loop_
_entity_poly.entity_id
_entity_poly.type
_entity_poly.pdbx_seq_one_letter_code
_entity_poly.pdbx_strand_id
1 'polypeptide(L)'
;YTSHSIEPNGGKEKEALRELYRITNKYLILLEPSFELANKEARQRMIEHGYVTKLYQTAKDLNYKIIEYRLFDYCSNPLNPTGLMIIEKQNDFKKSESSLVCTMTYTNLEKFGDYILYSNDSFLAYPVIENIPCLLKENSILATHLKTNFKDYKTAHNIVYDVHSC
;
A
#
# COMPACT_ATOMS: atom_id res chain seq x y z
N TYR A 1 3.81 1.03 3.37
CA TYR A 1 5.00 0.16 3.40
C TYR A 1 6.02 0.56 2.34
N THR A 2 7.28 0.19 2.56
CA THR A 2 8.35 0.27 1.55
C THR A 2 8.97 -1.10 1.35
N SER A 3 9.54 -1.34 0.17
CA SER A 3 10.29 -2.56 -0.11
C SER A 3 11.45 -2.19 -1.04
N HIS A 4 12.69 -2.32 -0.54
CA HIS A 4 13.93 -1.96 -1.25
C HIS A 4 13.90 -0.56 -1.92
N SER A 5 13.11 0.36 -1.34
CA SER A 5 12.91 1.71 -1.90
C SER A 5 13.87 2.73 -1.31
N ILE A 6 14.28 2.54 -0.06
CA ILE A 6 15.24 3.41 0.63
C ILE A 6 16.67 2.84 0.62
N GLU A 7 16.84 1.64 0.12
CA GLU A 7 18.12 0.91 0.02
C GLU A 7 19.29 1.77 -0.49
N PRO A 8 19.16 2.55 -1.59
CA PRO A 8 20.29 3.29 -2.16
C PRO A 8 20.58 4.63 -1.43
N ASN A 9 19.98 4.86 -0.26
CA ASN A 9 20.11 6.14 0.46
C ASN A 9 21.01 6.04 1.69
N GLY A 10 22.11 5.31 1.61
CA GLY A 10 23.09 5.23 2.68
C GLY A 10 23.53 6.63 3.17
N GLY A 11 23.48 6.83 4.48
CA GLY A 11 23.76 8.11 5.12
C GLY A 11 22.59 9.11 5.19
N LYS A 12 21.43 8.79 4.57
CA LYS A 12 20.20 9.60 4.60
C LYS A 12 19.02 8.89 5.31
N GLU A 13 19.32 7.89 6.11
CA GLU A 13 18.31 7.08 6.80
C GLU A 13 17.39 7.94 7.67
N LYS A 14 17.93 8.97 8.28
CA LYS A 14 17.18 9.85 9.19
C LYS A 14 16.13 10.68 8.46
N GLU A 15 16.48 11.25 7.34
CA GLU A 15 15.59 12.02 6.48
C GLU A 15 14.49 11.12 5.91
N ALA A 16 14.88 9.97 5.37
CA ALA A 16 13.95 9.01 4.80
C ALA A 16 12.94 8.52 5.85
N LEU A 17 13.41 8.10 7.03
CA LEU A 17 12.53 7.65 8.11
C LEU A 17 11.58 8.74 8.61
N ARG A 18 12.04 9.97 8.73
CA ARG A 18 11.20 11.08 9.16
C ARG A 18 10.05 11.32 8.18
N GLU A 19 10.33 11.34 6.87
CA GLU A 19 9.29 11.56 5.87
C GLU A 19 8.31 10.37 5.79
N LEU A 20 8.81 9.16 5.80
CA LEU A 20 7.95 7.97 5.83
C LEU A 20 7.07 7.94 7.08
N TYR A 21 7.64 8.26 8.24
CA TYR A 21 6.87 8.34 9.49
C TYR A 21 5.85 9.47 9.48
N ARG A 22 6.19 10.62 8.89
CA ARG A 22 5.27 11.76 8.75
C ARG A 22 4.00 11.38 7.99
N ILE A 23 4.14 10.69 6.86
CA ILE A 23 3.00 10.28 6.01
C ILE A 23 2.30 9.01 6.49
N THR A 24 2.93 8.26 7.39
CA THR A 24 2.33 7.03 7.96
C THR A 24 1.12 7.38 8.80
N ASN A 25 0.05 6.62 8.66
CA ASN A 25 -1.14 6.75 9.49
C ASN A 25 -1.01 5.96 10.81
N LYS A 26 -0.78 4.65 10.74
CA LYS A 26 -0.74 3.79 11.93
C LYS A 26 0.54 2.95 12.01
N TYR A 27 0.86 2.22 10.96
CA TYR A 27 2.03 1.37 10.90
C TYR A 27 2.90 1.72 9.72
N LEU A 28 4.20 1.90 9.95
CA LEU A 28 5.22 1.95 8.93
C LEU A 28 5.87 0.58 8.84
N ILE A 29 5.73 -0.08 7.70
CA ILE A 29 6.31 -1.40 7.44
C ILE A 29 7.45 -1.22 6.46
N LEU A 30 8.64 -1.61 6.86
CA LEU A 30 9.87 -1.50 6.08
C LEU A 30 10.38 -2.90 5.75
N LEU A 31 10.47 -3.22 4.46
CA LEU A 31 11.11 -4.40 3.90
C LEU A 31 12.38 -3.94 3.18
N GLU A 32 13.41 -3.63 3.95
CA GLU A 32 14.63 -3.00 3.44
C GLU A 32 15.87 -3.86 3.81
N PRO A 33 17.01 -3.66 3.16
CA PRO A 33 18.23 -4.36 3.54
C PRO A 33 18.55 -4.17 5.02
N SER A 34 18.80 -5.27 5.71
CA SER A 34 19.08 -5.26 7.15
C SER A 34 20.56 -5.47 7.43
N PHE A 35 21.28 -4.36 7.57
CA PHE A 35 22.72 -4.40 7.86
C PHE A 35 23.02 -5.06 9.21
N GLU A 36 22.26 -4.75 10.24
CA GLU A 36 22.51 -5.25 11.60
C GLU A 36 22.31 -6.77 11.72
N LEU A 37 21.42 -7.34 10.90
CA LEU A 37 21.12 -8.78 10.91
C LEU A 37 21.88 -9.54 9.79
N ALA A 38 22.61 -8.82 8.92
CA ALA A 38 23.36 -9.40 7.82
C ALA A 38 24.67 -10.07 8.29
N ASN A 39 25.11 -11.07 7.56
CA ASN A 39 26.43 -11.66 7.73
C ASN A 39 27.56 -10.72 7.24
N LYS A 40 28.81 -11.09 7.48
CA LYS A 40 29.96 -10.23 7.16
C LYS A 40 30.07 -9.90 5.68
N GLU A 41 29.82 -10.86 4.81
CA GLU A 41 29.91 -10.69 3.34
C GLU A 41 28.82 -9.75 2.83
N ALA A 42 27.58 -9.95 3.27
CA ALA A 42 26.48 -9.10 2.93
C ALA A 42 26.69 -7.65 3.42
N ARG A 43 27.19 -7.47 4.64
CA ARG A 43 27.55 -6.13 5.17
C ARG A 43 28.59 -5.43 4.30
N GLN A 44 29.63 -6.14 3.93
CA GLN A 44 30.68 -5.58 3.06
C GLN A 44 30.08 -5.09 1.73
N ARG A 45 29.26 -5.93 1.09
CA ARG A 45 28.58 -5.57 -0.16
C ARG A 45 27.64 -4.37 0.02
N MET A 46 26.88 -4.30 1.10
CA MET A 46 25.99 -3.16 1.38
C MET A 46 26.78 -1.85 1.49
N ILE A 47 27.96 -1.87 2.14
CA ILE A 47 28.86 -0.72 2.24
C ILE A 47 29.36 -0.30 0.85
N GLU A 48 29.85 -1.25 0.05
CA GLU A 48 30.39 -1.00 -1.30
C GLU A 48 29.35 -0.38 -2.24
N HIS A 49 28.07 -0.75 -2.06
CA HIS A 49 26.99 -0.24 -2.88
C HIS A 49 26.33 1.03 -2.31
N GLY A 50 26.78 1.52 -1.16
CA GLY A 50 26.19 2.70 -0.53
C GLY A 50 24.77 2.50 -0.03
N TYR A 51 24.41 1.27 0.35
CA TYR A 51 23.09 0.96 0.90
C TYR A 51 22.92 1.50 2.32
N VAL A 52 21.67 1.55 2.77
CA VAL A 52 21.34 1.92 4.14
C VAL A 52 21.95 0.93 5.14
N THR A 53 22.68 1.43 6.12
CA THR A 53 23.40 0.61 7.10
C THR A 53 22.97 0.83 8.55
N LYS A 54 22.21 1.91 8.81
CA LYS A 54 21.84 2.35 10.16
C LYS A 54 20.33 2.52 10.33
N LEU A 55 19.53 1.83 9.53
CA LEU A 55 18.08 2.05 9.52
C LEU A 55 17.42 1.75 10.86
N TYR A 56 17.73 0.60 11.46
CA TYR A 56 17.22 0.21 12.78
C TYR A 56 17.72 1.14 13.88
N GLN A 57 19.03 1.43 13.91
CA GLN A 57 19.58 2.32 14.91
C GLN A 57 18.99 3.72 14.80
N THR A 58 18.83 4.23 13.59
CA THR A 58 18.21 5.54 13.35
C THR A 58 16.74 5.59 13.81
N ALA A 59 15.97 4.52 13.62
CA ALA A 59 14.61 4.44 14.13
C ALA A 59 14.58 4.50 15.67
N LYS A 60 15.54 3.84 16.35
CA LYS A 60 15.71 3.94 17.82
C LYS A 60 16.10 5.34 18.27
N ASP A 61 17.05 5.98 17.59
CA ASP A 61 17.50 7.32 17.92
C ASP A 61 16.40 8.38 17.75
N LEU A 62 15.44 8.10 16.86
CA LEU A 62 14.23 8.90 16.68
C LEU A 62 13.11 8.57 17.68
N ASN A 63 13.36 7.66 18.63
CA ASN A 63 12.40 7.17 19.61
C ASN A 63 11.11 6.61 18.97
N TYR A 64 11.23 5.99 17.80
CA TYR A 64 10.08 5.35 17.17
C TYR A 64 9.75 4.03 17.87
N LYS A 65 8.47 3.74 18.04
CA LYS A 65 8.00 2.49 18.63
C LYS A 65 8.12 1.34 17.64
N ILE A 66 9.25 0.63 17.68
CA ILE A 66 9.49 -0.56 16.88
C ILE A 66 8.79 -1.73 17.57
N ILE A 67 7.82 -2.35 16.90
CA ILE A 67 7.06 -3.50 17.44
C ILE A 67 7.58 -4.82 16.90
N GLU A 68 8.30 -4.82 15.77
CA GLU A 68 8.95 -5.99 15.21
C GLU A 68 10.22 -5.60 14.45
N TYR A 69 11.29 -6.37 14.62
CA TYR A 69 12.50 -6.27 13.82
C TYR A 69 13.17 -7.64 13.71
N ARG A 70 13.19 -8.21 12.51
CA ARG A 70 13.78 -9.52 12.21
C ARG A 70 14.17 -9.63 10.74
N LEU A 71 14.86 -10.68 10.35
CA LEU A 71 14.98 -11.04 8.94
C LEU A 71 13.61 -11.45 8.39
N PHE A 72 13.35 -11.04 7.15
CA PHE A 72 12.17 -11.48 6.43
C PHE A 72 12.35 -12.93 5.96
N ASP A 73 11.27 -13.72 6.00
CA ASP A 73 11.33 -15.17 5.76
C ASP A 73 11.71 -15.52 4.31
N TYR A 74 11.47 -14.61 3.39
CA TYR A 74 11.77 -14.78 1.97
C TYR A 74 12.89 -13.83 1.55
N CYS A 75 14.08 -14.38 1.31
CA CYS A 75 15.23 -13.65 0.83
C CYS A 75 15.72 -14.27 -0.48
N SER A 76 15.59 -13.53 -1.58
CA SER A 76 16.06 -14.00 -2.90
C SER A 76 17.57 -13.86 -3.08
N ASN A 77 18.20 -12.96 -2.32
CA ASN A 77 19.65 -12.72 -2.40
C ASN A 77 20.28 -12.73 -1.00
N PRO A 78 21.00 -13.78 -0.63
CA PRO A 78 21.67 -13.89 0.68
C PRO A 78 22.69 -12.78 0.97
N LEU A 79 23.22 -12.14 -0.09
CA LEU A 79 24.14 -11.00 0.01
C LEU A 79 23.41 -9.65 0.14
N ASN A 80 22.07 -9.66 0.15
CA ASN A 80 21.25 -8.50 0.41
C ASN A 80 20.02 -8.92 1.23
N PRO A 81 20.22 -9.37 2.49
CA PRO A 81 19.14 -9.91 3.29
C PRO A 81 18.13 -8.84 3.63
N THR A 82 16.87 -9.09 3.31
CA THR A 82 15.76 -8.21 3.64
C THR A 82 15.39 -8.36 5.11
N GLY A 83 15.35 -7.23 5.83
CA GLY A 83 14.76 -7.15 7.16
C GLY A 83 13.32 -6.68 7.09
N LEU A 84 12.50 -7.20 7.99
CA LEU A 84 11.19 -6.66 8.31
C LEU A 84 11.32 -5.79 9.55
N MET A 85 10.99 -4.51 9.43
CA MET A 85 10.83 -3.62 10.58
C MET A 85 9.44 -3.00 10.57
N ILE A 86 8.71 -3.15 11.68
CA ILE A 86 7.38 -2.56 11.84
C ILE A 86 7.44 -1.52 12.94
N ILE A 87 7.11 -0.30 12.60
CA ILE A 87 7.06 0.85 13.48
C ILE A 87 5.61 1.26 13.68
N GLU A 88 5.16 1.33 14.93
CA GLU A 88 3.86 1.87 15.28
C GLU A 88 3.94 3.38 15.51
N LYS A 89 3.12 4.12 14.78
CA LYS A 89 3.04 5.58 14.97
C LYS A 89 2.23 5.89 16.22
N GLN A 90 2.87 6.60 17.14
CA GLN A 90 2.25 7.07 18.37
C GLN A 90 1.51 8.37 18.09
N ASN A 91 0.24 8.30 17.71
CA ASN A 91 -0.64 9.45 17.56
C ASN A 91 -2.08 9.04 17.85
N ASP A 92 -2.89 9.99 18.29
CA ASP A 92 -4.34 9.85 18.36
C ASP A 92 -4.90 9.73 16.94
N PHE A 93 -5.26 8.51 16.56
CA PHE A 93 -5.87 8.25 15.27
C PHE A 93 -7.25 8.87 15.20
N LYS A 94 -7.38 10.01 14.56
CA LYS A 94 -8.65 10.32 13.92
C LYS A 94 -8.77 9.34 12.75
N LYS A 95 -9.67 8.38 12.89
CA LYS A 95 -10.07 7.49 11.78
C LYS A 95 -10.65 8.39 10.69
N SER A 96 -9.81 8.84 9.76
CA SER A 96 -10.31 9.42 8.53
C SER A 96 -10.91 8.26 7.74
N GLU A 97 -12.16 8.36 7.37
CA GLU A 97 -12.73 7.45 6.39
C GLU A 97 -11.92 7.63 5.12
N SER A 98 -11.04 6.66 4.85
CA SER A 98 -10.32 6.62 3.59
C SER A 98 -11.30 6.17 2.52
N SER A 99 -11.67 7.05 1.62
CA SER A 99 -12.43 6.70 0.43
C SER A 99 -11.48 6.41 -0.73
N LEU A 100 -11.84 5.43 -1.55
CA LEU A 100 -11.16 5.20 -2.81
C LEU A 100 -11.54 6.34 -3.77
N VAL A 101 -10.56 6.80 -4.55
CA VAL A 101 -10.74 7.90 -5.49
C VAL A 101 -10.53 7.44 -6.93
N CYS A 102 -11.21 8.10 -7.84
CA CYS A 102 -10.98 7.94 -9.28
C CYS A 102 -9.55 8.38 -9.63
N THR A 103 -8.81 7.54 -10.34
CA THR A 103 -7.42 7.83 -10.74
C THR A 103 -7.30 8.94 -11.80
N MET A 104 -8.41 9.32 -12.42
CA MET A 104 -8.45 10.38 -13.43
C MET A 104 -8.89 11.74 -12.87
N THR A 105 -9.89 11.75 -11.98
CA THR A 105 -10.49 12.98 -11.46
C THR A 105 -10.14 13.28 -10.01
N TYR A 106 -9.56 12.30 -9.31
CA TYR A 106 -9.24 12.34 -7.87
C TYR A 106 -10.45 12.59 -6.96
N THR A 107 -11.66 12.38 -7.48
CA THR A 107 -12.90 12.44 -6.72
C THR A 107 -13.30 11.08 -6.17
N ASN A 108 -14.10 11.07 -5.10
CA ASN A 108 -14.49 9.84 -4.43
C ASN A 108 -15.25 8.90 -5.36
N LEU A 109 -14.92 7.62 -5.26
CA LEU A 109 -15.67 6.57 -5.94
C LEU A 109 -16.87 6.14 -5.10
N GLU A 110 -17.98 5.90 -5.76
CA GLU A 110 -19.17 5.34 -5.16
C GLU A 110 -19.25 3.83 -5.41
N LYS A 111 -19.65 3.08 -4.39
CA LYS A 111 -19.97 1.66 -4.56
C LYS A 111 -21.27 1.50 -5.35
N PHE A 112 -21.22 0.69 -6.40
CA PHE A 112 -22.37 0.26 -7.15
C PHE A 112 -22.50 -1.27 -7.09
N GLY A 113 -23.25 -1.76 -6.09
CA GLY A 113 -23.19 -3.14 -5.67
C GLY A 113 -21.83 -3.51 -5.06
N ASP A 114 -21.48 -4.80 -5.06
CA ASP A 114 -20.23 -5.29 -4.47
C ASP A 114 -19.08 -5.40 -5.49
N TYR A 115 -19.38 -5.27 -6.77
CA TYR A 115 -18.44 -5.58 -7.86
C TYR A 115 -18.00 -4.37 -8.67
N ILE A 116 -18.54 -3.17 -8.37
CA ILE A 116 -18.24 -1.97 -9.14
C ILE A 116 -18.00 -0.79 -8.20
N LEU A 117 -16.93 -0.04 -8.49
CA LEU A 117 -16.71 1.32 -7.99
C LEU A 117 -16.89 2.29 -9.16
N TYR A 118 -17.70 3.32 -8.97
CA TYR A 118 -18.10 4.22 -10.03
C TYR A 118 -17.69 5.67 -9.74
N SER A 119 -17.18 6.34 -10.77
CA SER A 119 -16.90 7.77 -10.74
C SER A 119 -17.99 8.54 -11.46
N ASN A 120 -18.66 9.42 -10.74
CA ASN A 120 -19.69 10.30 -11.35
C ASN A 120 -19.09 11.33 -12.30
N ASP A 121 -17.86 11.76 -12.06
CA ASP A 121 -17.24 12.85 -12.82
C ASP A 121 -16.59 12.38 -14.13
N SER A 122 -16.01 11.16 -14.11
CA SER A 122 -15.40 10.58 -15.30
C SER A 122 -16.29 9.56 -16.02
N PHE A 123 -17.40 9.16 -15.40
CA PHE A 123 -18.27 8.07 -15.85
C PHE A 123 -17.55 6.72 -15.98
N LEU A 124 -16.45 6.54 -15.26
CA LEU A 124 -15.68 5.31 -15.27
C LEU A 124 -16.19 4.35 -14.18
N ALA A 125 -16.42 3.11 -14.59
CA ALA A 125 -16.71 1.98 -13.72
C ALA A 125 -15.43 1.13 -13.54
N TYR A 126 -15.02 0.93 -12.31
CA TYR A 126 -13.86 0.13 -11.95
C TYR A 126 -14.35 -1.21 -11.36
N PRO A 127 -13.98 -2.35 -11.93
CA PRO A 127 -14.40 -3.64 -11.40
C PRO A 127 -13.73 -3.93 -10.05
N VAL A 128 -14.43 -4.67 -9.21
CA VAL A 128 -13.92 -5.26 -7.96
C VAL A 128 -13.93 -6.76 -8.13
N ILE A 129 -12.76 -7.39 -8.19
CA ILE A 129 -12.56 -8.81 -8.40
C ILE A 129 -12.02 -9.41 -7.10
N GLU A 130 -12.72 -10.39 -6.55
CA GLU A 130 -12.34 -11.04 -5.27
C GLU A 130 -12.04 -10.00 -4.16
N ASN A 131 -12.90 -8.99 -4.01
CA ASN A 131 -12.75 -7.86 -3.11
C ASN A 131 -11.53 -6.95 -3.39
N ILE A 132 -10.87 -7.09 -4.53
CA ILE A 132 -9.74 -6.26 -4.95
C ILE A 132 -10.22 -5.23 -5.97
N PRO A 133 -10.22 -3.92 -5.63
CA PRO A 133 -10.56 -2.87 -6.59
C PRO A 133 -9.49 -2.73 -7.69
N CYS A 134 -9.89 -2.85 -8.94
CA CYS A 134 -9.01 -2.68 -10.09
C CYS A 134 -9.03 -1.23 -10.57
N LEU A 135 -8.26 -0.35 -9.91
CA LEU A 135 -8.33 1.11 -10.09
C LEU A 135 -7.44 1.68 -11.21
N LEU A 136 -6.73 0.84 -11.96
CA LEU A 136 -6.01 1.34 -13.12
C LEU A 136 -6.99 1.82 -14.20
N LYS A 137 -6.63 2.90 -14.90
CA LYS A 137 -7.45 3.44 -15.98
C LYS A 137 -7.77 2.39 -17.05
N GLU A 138 -6.79 1.57 -17.37
CA GLU A 138 -6.86 0.51 -18.38
C GLU A 138 -7.85 -0.60 -18.00
N ASN A 139 -8.16 -0.73 -16.72
CA ASN A 139 -9.12 -1.70 -16.20
C ASN A 139 -10.53 -1.11 -16.09
N SER A 140 -10.69 0.18 -16.32
CA SER A 140 -11.98 0.85 -16.19
C SER A 140 -12.81 0.75 -17.48
N ILE A 141 -14.11 0.80 -17.31
CA ILE A 141 -15.09 0.78 -18.40
C ILE A 141 -15.82 2.11 -18.40
N LEU A 142 -15.93 2.75 -19.55
CA LEU A 142 -16.78 3.95 -19.71
C LEU A 142 -18.25 3.54 -19.62
N ALA A 143 -18.94 4.00 -18.59
CA ALA A 143 -20.31 3.59 -18.26
C ALA A 143 -21.20 4.81 -18.00
N THR A 144 -21.40 5.64 -19.01
CA THR A 144 -22.11 6.92 -18.92
C THR A 144 -23.57 6.82 -18.39
N HIS A 145 -24.19 5.66 -18.56
CA HIS A 145 -25.58 5.43 -18.16
C HIS A 145 -25.76 4.38 -17.06
N LEU A 146 -24.69 3.97 -16.39
CA LEU A 146 -24.74 2.89 -15.41
C LEU A 146 -25.80 3.12 -14.31
N LYS A 147 -25.91 4.34 -13.79
CA LYS A 147 -26.87 4.67 -12.72
C LYS A 147 -28.32 4.75 -13.19
N THR A 148 -28.56 5.29 -14.35
CA THR A 148 -29.92 5.49 -14.87
C THR A 148 -30.48 4.22 -15.47
N ASN A 149 -29.81 3.68 -16.46
CA ASN A 149 -30.36 2.55 -17.24
C ASN A 149 -30.37 1.24 -16.46
N PHE A 150 -29.40 1.00 -15.56
CA PHE A 150 -29.33 -0.26 -14.82
C PHE A 150 -30.37 -0.33 -13.69
N LYS A 151 -30.69 0.78 -13.02
CA LYS A 151 -31.78 0.83 -12.06
C LYS A 151 -33.13 0.63 -12.74
N ASP A 152 -33.36 1.32 -13.84
CA ASP A 152 -34.60 1.23 -14.60
C ASP A 152 -34.78 -0.17 -15.18
N TYR A 153 -33.70 -0.77 -15.69
CA TYR A 153 -33.70 -2.14 -16.21
C TYR A 153 -34.02 -3.17 -15.12
N LYS A 154 -33.42 -3.08 -13.94
CA LYS A 154 -33.73 -3.98 -12.82
C LYS A 154 -35.18 -3.87 -12.37
N THR A 155 -35.70 -2.66 -12.29
CA THR A 155 -37.09 -2.39 -11.87
C THR A 155 -38.08 -2.87 -12.92
N ALA A 156 -37.80 -2.66 -14.19
CA ALA A 156 -38.65 -3.07 -15.29
C ALA A 156 -38.70 -4.59 -15.53
N HIS A 157 -37.63 -5.31 -15.19
CA HIS A 157 -37.51 -6.72 -15.52
C HIS A 157 -37.53 -7.66 -14.30
N ASN A 158 -37.73 -7.15 -13.07
CA ASN A 158 -37.75 -7.94 -11.83
C ASN A 158 -36.59 -8.95 -11.71
N ILE A 159 -35.38 -8.55 -12.18
CA ILE A 159 -34.22 -9.44 -12.15
C ILE A 159 -33.68 -9.50 -10.72
N VAL A 160 -34.05 -10.53 -9.99
CA VAL A 160 -33.45 -10.92 -8.72
C VAL A 160 -32.28 -11.86 -9.06
N TYR A 161 -31.05 -11.40 -8.90
CA TYR A 161 -29.91 -12.31 -8.92
C TYR A 161 -29.89 -13.09 -7.60
N ASP A 162 -30.27 -14.35 -7.66
CA ASP A 162 -30.07 -15.29 -6.56
C ASP A 162 -28.59 -15.70 -6.56
N VAL A 163 -27.82 -15.12 -5.64
CA VAL A 163 -26.36 -15.31 -5.55
C VAL A 163 -25.99 -16.61 -4.82
N HIS A 164 -26.96 -17.51 -4.59
CA HIS A 164 -26.76 -18.72 -3.80
C HIS A 164 -26.73 -20.03 -4.59
N SER A 165 -26.45 -19.97 -5.88
CA SER A 165 -26.27 -21.20 -6.66
C SER A 165 -25.03 -21.16 -7.55
N CYS A 166 -23.87 -21.37 -6.93
CA CYS A 166 -22.67 -22.02 -7.50
C CYS A 166 -21.84 -22.56 -6.36
#